data_fb4d41ab20f07329b19fba9604189806
#
_entry.id   fb4d41ab20f07329b19fba9604189806
#
_cell.length_a   1.000
_cell.length_b   1.000
_cell.length_c   1.000
_cell.angle_alpha   90.00
_cell.angle_beta   90.00
_cell.angle_gamma   90.00
#
_symmetry.space_group_name_H-M   'P 1'
#
loop_
_entity.id
_entity.type
_entity.pdbx_description
1 polymer ?
#
loop_
_entity_poly.entity_id
_entity_poly.type
_entity_poly.pdbx_seq_one_letter_code
_entity_poly.pdbx_strand_id
1 'polypeptide(L)'
;MNAPAILSRLLVSAVAVMSVLATMLPAFAQDKGTLDPKPLPPLTNPNDPHLAAKQLFGRKTLPTAGAPRVIGFYAKGCIAGAEELPITGPTWQVMRLSRNRNWAHPAMIALLERLSAKIHKDAGWPGLLIGDMAQPRGGPMITGHASHQVGLDADIWLTPMPNRLLSRNEREEMSAVMMVRKDRLDIDPHAWTPSHLAVIRDAAKEPSVERIFVNAAIKKALCREAKGDRSWLWKIRPMYGHDYHFHVRIKCPPGNPQCEHQTPPPDKEGCSARDFAYWFSDRVLHPKPPKVPPKPKPPITLAQLPADCRQVLAAPDAKQ
;
A
#
# COMPACT_ATOMS: atom_id res chain seq x y z
N MET A 1 -72.34 29.22 -44.46
CA MET A 1 -71.26 30.17 -44.44
C MET A 1 -70.36 29.77 -43.33
N ASN A 2 -69.17 29.34 -43.67
CA ASN A 2 -68.25 28.59 -42.84
C ASN A 2 -67.40 29.47 -41.93
N ALA A 3 -67.26 29.10 -40.68
CA ALA A 3 -66.22 29.65 -39.79
C ALA A 3 -65.18 28.54 -39.47
N PRO A 4 -63.87 28.81 -39.53
CA PRO A 4 -62.85 27.82 -39.31
C PRO A 4 -62.48 27.75 -37.81
N ALA A 5 -62.29 26.52 -37.33
CA ALA A 5 -61.81 26.18 -36.00
C ALA A 5 -60.29 26.47 -35.88
N ILE A 6 -59.90 27.18 -34.81
CA ILE A 6 -58.49 27.40 -34.42
C ILE A 6 -58.10 26.28 -33.48
N LEU A 7 -57.15 25.42 -33.94
CA LEU A 7 -56.53 24.37 -33.16
C LEU A 7 -55.35 24.95 -32.35
N SER A 8 -55.50 25.11 -31.04
CA SER A 8 -54.44 25.47 -30.10
C SER A 8 -53.58 24.25 -29.81
N ARG A 9 -52.31 24.26 -30.28
CA ARG A 9 -51.32 23.25 -29.92
C ARG A 9 -50.62 23.68 -28.63
N LEU A 10 -50.91 22.95 -27.53
CA LEU A 10 -50.18 23.00 -26.30
C LEU A 10 -48.87 22.20 -26.48
N LEU A 11 -47.74 22.91 -26.54
CA LEU A 11 -46.41 22.32 -26.41
C LEU A 11 -46.14 22.03 -24.94
N VAL A 12 -46.18 20.77 -24.54
CA VAL A 12 -45.69 20.30 -23.26
C VAL A 12 -44.18 20.08 -23.35
N SER A 13 -43.43 21.01 -22.81
CA SER A 13 -41.94 20.86 -22.70
C SER A 13 -41.65 19.90 -21.54
N ALA A 14 -41.30 18.67 -21.84
CA ALA A 14 -40.81 17.71 -20.87
C ALA A 14 -39.35 18.09 -20.55
N VAL A 15 -39.14 18.72 -19.40
CA VAL A 15 -37.80 18.90 -18.82
C VAL A 15 -37.37 17.57 -18.21
N ALA A 16 -36.52 16.83 -18.91
CA ALA A 16 -35.90 15.63 -18.39
C ALA A 16 -34.87 16.06 -17.32
N VAL A 17 -35.24 15.94 -16.05
CA VAL A 17 -34.29 16.06 -14.93
C VAL A 17 -33.42 14.79 -14.94
N MET A 18 -32.25 14.90 -15.52
CA MET A 18 -31.22 13.86 -15.45
C MET A 18 -30.63 13.87 -14.02
N SER A 19 -31.19 13.05 -13.15
CA SER A 19 -30.63 12.76 -11.83
C SER A 19 -29.30 12.03 -12.02
N VAL A 20 -28.19 12.75 -11.93
CA VAL A 20 -26.86 12.17 -11.83
C VAL A 20 -26.80 11.50 -10.44
N LEU A 21 -27.14 10.22 -10.37
CA LEU A 21 -26.75 9.38 -9.25
C LEU A 21 -25.23 9.29 -9.25
N ALA A 22 -24.58 10.16 -8.48
CA ALA A 22 -23.19 9.96 -8.10
C ALA A 22 -23.15 8.69 -7.25
N THR A 23 -22.90 7.55 -7.88
CA THR A 23 -22.56 6.32 -7.19
C THR A 23 -21.26 6.60 -6.44
N MET A 24 -21.38 6.83 -5.13
CA MET A 24 -20.23 6.76 -4.23
C MET A 24 -19.71 5.33 -4.30
N LEU A 25 -18.75 5.08 -5.17
CA LEU A 25 -17.98 3.85 -5.17
C LEU A 25 -17.35 3.72 -3.78
N PRO A 26 -17.48 2.57 -3.13
CA PRO A 26 -16.82 2.37 -1.85
C PRO A 26 -15.31 2.60 -2.03
N ALA A 27 -14.71 3.34 -1.11
CA ALA A 27 -13.28 3.74 -1.10
C ALA A 27 -12.28 2.58 -0.95
N PHE A 28 -12.63 1.38 -1.40
CA PHE A 28 -11.88 0.14 -1.29
C PHE A 28 -11.69 -0.58 -2.64
N ALA A 29 -11.86 0.11 -3.75
CA ALA A 29 -11.42 -0.45 -5.01
C ALA A 29 -9.90 -0.57 -4.97
N GLN A 30 -9.39 -1.80 -5.03
CA GLN A 30 -7.96 -2.03 -5.20
C GLN A 30 -7.55 -1.38 -6.51
N ASP A 31 -6.65 -0.39 -6.42
CA ASP A 31 -6.18 0.27 -7.63
C ASP A 31 -5.54 -0.75 -8.55
N LYS A 32 -6.06 -0.85 -9.76
CA LYS A 32 -5.48 -1.68 -10.80
C LYS A 32 -4.27 -1.01 -11.43
N GLY A 33 -3.43 -1.80 -12.06
CA GLY A 33 -2.37 -1.28 -12.92
C GLY A 33 -2.86 -1.07 -14.34
N THR A 34 -1.94 -0.96 -15.27
CA THR A 34 -2.23 -0.77 -16.70
C THR A 34 -1.18 -1.44 -17.57
N LEU A 35 -1.59 -1.93 -18.74
CA LEU A 35 -0.65 -2.43 -19.76
C LEU A 35 0.01 -1.31 -20.55
N ASP A 36 -0.54 -0.09 -20.48
CA ASP A 36 -0.08 1.09 -21.20
C ASP A 36 0.13 2.25 -20.22
N PRO A 37 1.21 2.22 -19.40
CA PRO A 37 1.52 3.28 -18.47
C PRO A 37 1.91 4.54 -19.23
N LYS A 38 1.15 5.62 -19.05
CA LYS A 38 1.45 6.92 -19.66
C LYS A 38 2.47 7.67 -18.81
N PRO A 39 3.48 8.29 -19.42
CA PRO A 39 4.36 9.21 -18.72
C PRO A 39 3.56 10.35 -18.09
N LEU A 40 4.02 10.79 -16.92
CA LEU A 40 3.42 11.97 -16.30
C LEU A 40 3.65 13.20 -17.20
N PRO A 41 2.64 14.08 -17.37
CA PRO A 41 2.79 15.28 -18.19
C PRO A 41 3.93 16.17 -17.68
N PRO A 42 4.67 16.88 -18.55
CA PRO A 42 5.74 17.78 -18.13
C PRO A 42 5.31 18.76 -17.04
N LEU A 43 6.24 19.09 -16.15
CA LEU A 43 6.00 20.10 -15.11
C LEU A 43 6.12 21.49 -15.73
N THR A 44 5.13 22.34 -15.50
CA THR A 44 5.17 23.75 -15.93
C THR A 44 6.31 24.52 -15.24
N ASN A 45 6.51 24.29 -13.95
CA ASN A 45 7.61 24.87 -13.18
C ASN A 45 8.19 23.82 -12.22
N PRO A 46 9.22 23.08 -12.64
CA PRO A 46 9.85 22.05 -11.79
C PRO A 46 10.59 22.61 -10.56
N ASN A 47 10.88 23.92 -10.56
CA ASN A 47 11.59 24.63 -9.50
C ASN A 47 10.65 25.38 -8.54
N ASP A 48 9.34 25.21 -8.69
CA ASP A 48 8.38 25.82 -7.78
C ASP A 48 8.61 25.27 -6.34
N PRO A 49 8.91 26.13 -5.34
CA PRO A 49 9.13 25.73 -3.96
C PRO A 49 7.90 25.09 -3.31
N HIS A 50 6.71 25.34 -3.84
CA HIS A 50 5.44 24.77 -3.38
C HIS A 50 5.04 23.50 -4.11
N LEU A 51 5.83 23.08 -5.12
CA LEU A 51 5.54 21.85 -5.86
C LEU A 51 5.54 20.65 -4.92
N ALA A 52 4.51 19.83 -5.03
CA ALA A 52 4.43 18.58 -4.26
C ALA A 52 5.62 17.66 -4.62
N ALA A 53 6.40 17.24 -3.63
CA ALA A 53 7.56 16.38 -3.83
C ALA A 53 7.24 15.09 -4.59
N LYS A 54 6.03 14.56 -4.43
CA LYS A 54 5.56 13.39 -5.20
C LYS A 54 5.59 13.61 -6.71
N GLN A 55 5.46 14.85 -7.18
CA GLN A 55 5.54 15.16 -8.61
C GLN A 55 6.98 15.05 -9.14
N LEU A 56 7.97 15.20 -8.28
CA LEU A 56 9.38 15.05 -8.62
C LEU A 56 9.82 13.58 -8.54
N PHE A 57 9.56 12.92 -7.42
CA PHE A 57 9.94 11.54 -7.19
C PHE A 57 9.24 10.56 -8.12
N GLY A 58 7.94 10.73 -8.37
CA GLY A 58 7.16 9.87 -9.24
C GLY A 58 7.55 9.89 -10.73
N ARG A 59 8.46 10.79 -11.14
CA ARG A 59 9.04 10.84 -12.50
C ARG A 59 10.37 10.11 -12.62
N LYS A 60 10.93 9.67 -11.50
CA LYS A 60 12.18 8.91 -11.51
C LYS A 60 11.89 7.44 -11.79
N THR A 61 12.36 6.96 -12.93
CA THR A 61 12.14 5.58 -13.38
C THR A 61 13.28 4.64 -13.01
N LEU A 62 14.45 5.20 -12.63
CA LEU A 62 15.64 4.47 -12.24
C LEU A 62 16.17 4.96 -10.88
N PRO A 63 16.86 4.10 -10.12
CA PRO A 63 17.50 4.46 -8.87
C PRO A 63 18.73 5.36 -9.11
N THR A 64 19.31 5.88 -8.07
CA THR A 64 20.62 6.52 -8.15
C THR A 64 21.73 5.47 -8.19
N ALA A 65 22.84 5.78 -8.83
CA ALA A 65 24.06 4.99 -8.69
C ALA A 65 24.61 5.04 -7.26
N GLY A 66 25.41 4.05 -6.89
CA GLY A 66 26.15 3.98 -5.61
C GLY A 66 25.48 3.13 -4.54
N ALA A 67 26.09 3.13 -3.35
CA ALA A 67 25.65 2.29 -2.24
C ALA A 67 24.25 2.67 -1.72
N PRO A 68 23.45 1.69 -1.26
CA PRO A 68 22.14 1.94 -0.68
C PRO A 68 22.23 2.81 0.58
N ARG A 69 21.43 3.87 0.64
CA ARG A 69 21.32 4.75 1.80
C ARG A 69 19.87 5.15 2.04
N VAL A 70 19.41 4.86 3.24
CA VAL A 70 18.09 5.28 3.74
C VAL A 70 18.21 6.68 4.34
N ILE A 71 17.34 7.61 3.95
CA ILE A 71 17.37 9.01 4.37
C ILE A 71 16.01 9.42 4.91
N GLY A 72 15.94 9.72 6.20
CA GLY A 72 14.73 10.15 6.89
C GLY A 72 13.82 9.02 7.34
N PHE A 73 12.55 9.37 7.51
CA PHE A 73 11.51 8.51 8.08
C PHE A 73 10.67 7.83 6.99
N TYR A 74 10.07 6.70 7.31
CA TYR A 74 9.24 5.85 6.41
C TYR A 74 8.19 6.61 5.61
N ALA A 75 7.62 7.69 6.18
CA ALA A 75 6.60 8.53 5.56
C ALA A 75 7.11 9.96 5.24
N LYS A 76 8.40 10.21 5.40
CA LYS A 76 9.05 11.50 5.17
C LYS A 76 10.54 11.31 4.89
N GLY A 77 10.85 10.76 3.74
CA GLY A 77 12.23 10.41 3.40
C GLY A 77 12.39 10.04 1.94
N CYS A 78 13.53 9.45 1.62
CA CYS A 78 13.90 8.93 0.29
C CYS A 78 14.98 7.85 0.44
N ILE A 79 15.33 7.20 -0.67
CA ILE A 79 16.40 6.22 -0.72
C ILE A 79 17.32 6.49 -1.90
N ALA A 80 18.63 6.46 -1.69
CA ALA A 80 19.64 6.39 -2.73
C ALA A 80 20.06 4.93 -2.93
N GLY A 81 20.47 4.55 -4.14
CA GLY A 81 21.00 3.22 -4.43
C GLY A 81 20.00 2.09 -4.13
N ALA A 82 18.69 2.32 -4.35
CA ALA A 82 17.70 1.26 -4.19
C ALA A 82 17.97 0.12 -5.18
N GLU A 83 17.70 -1.10 -4.75
CA GLU A 83 17.76 -2.30 -5.58
C GLU A 83 16.37 -2.74 -6.01
N GLU A 84 16.27 -3.32 -7.20
CA GLU A 84 15.05 -3.87 -7.72
C GLU A 84 14.83 -5.30 -7.21
N LEU A 85 13.67 -5.59 -6.63
CA LEU A 85 13.22 -6.97 -6.49
C LEU A 85 12.87 -7.50 -7.88
N PRO A 86 13.52 -8.57 -8.36
CA PRO A 86 13.15 -9.19 -9.65
C PRO A 86 11.64 -9.45 -9.71
N ILE A 87 11.01 -9.07 -10.82
CA ILE A 87 9.55 -9.19 -10.97
C ILE A 87 9.03 -10.63 -10.88
N THR A 88 9.92 -11.61 -11.01
CA THR A 88 9.63 -13.04 -10.83
C THR A 88 10.83 -13.70 -10.18
N GLY A 89 10.58 -14.41 -9.10
CA GLY A 89 11.55 -15.28 -8.44
C GLY A 89 11.01 -16.70 -8.27
N PRO A 90 11.78 -17.58 -7.66
CA PRO A 90 11.37 -18.99 -7.46
C PRO A 90 10.07 -19.13 -6.67
N THR A 91 9.85 -18.23 -5.71
CA THR A 91 8.74 -18.29 -4.75
C THR A 91 8.03 -16.96 -4.57
N TRP A 92 8.17 -16.02 -5.52
CA TRP A 92 7.42 -14.76 -5.52
C TRP A 92 7.15 -14.26 -6.93
N GLN A 93 6.11 -13.45 -7.05
CA GLN A 93 5.82 -12.65 -8.22
C GLN A 93 5.36 -11.25 -7.80
N VAL A 94 5.93 -10.22 -8.44
CA VAL A 94 5.56 -8.83 -8.19
C VAL A 94 4.26 -8.49 -8.94
N MET A 95 3.37 -7.77 -8.28
CA MET A 95 2.09 -7.30 -8.82
C MET A 95 2.16 -5.81 -9.18
N ARG A 96 1.28 -5.36 -10.07
CA ARG A 96 1.17 -3.93 -10.47
C ARG A 96 2.48 -3.39 -11.07
N LEU A 97 3.08 -4.10 -12.01
CA LEU A 97 4.36 -3.78 -12.62
C LEU A 97 4.41 -2.37 -13.23
N SER A 98 3.26 -1.88 -13.74
CA SER A 98 3.12 -0.54 -14.31
C SER A 98 3.42 0.59 -13.33
N ARG A 99 3.39 0.31 -12.03
CA ARG A 99 3.66 1.30 -10.98
C ARG A 99 5.14 1.54 -10.75
N ASN A 100 6.02 0.62 -11.21
CA ASN A 100 7.46 0.66 -10.95
C ASN A 100 7.78 0.83 -9.44
N ARG A 101 7.17 -0.03 -8.60
CA ARG A 101 7.25 0.06 -7.13
C ARG A 101 7.78 -1.23 -6.49
N ASN A 102 8.72 -1.87 -7.13
CA ASN A 102 9.42 -3.06 -6.64
C ASN A 102 10.87 -2.75 -6.24
N TRP A 103 11.12 -1.54 -5.76
CA TRP A 103 12.44 -1.06 -5.33
C TRP A 103 12.53 -1.01 -3.82
N ALA A 104 13.71 -1.35 -3.25
CA ALA A 104 13.92 -1.30 -1.82
C ALA A 104 15.40 -1.21 -1.45
N HIS A 105 15.65 -1.06 -0.14
CA HIS A 105 16.96 -1.35 0.43
C HIS A 105 17.24 -2.87 0.35
N PRO A 106 18.50 -3.31 0.07
CA PRO A 106 18.87 -4.73 -0.04
C PRO A 106 18.41 -5.60 1.14
N ALA A 107 18.36 -5.04 2.36
CA ALA A 107 17.88 -5.75 3.53
C ALA A 107 16.41 -6.16 3.42
N MET A 108 15.57 -5.37 2.73
CA MET A 108 14.17 -5.72 2.45
C MET A 108 14.09 -6.76 1.35
N ILE A 109 14.87 -6.63 0.29
CA ILE A 109 14.95 -7.64 -0.80
C ILE A 109 15.28 -9.01 -0.19
N ALA A 110 16.39 -9.08 0.56
CA ALA A 110 16.82 -10.31 1.20
C ALA A 110 15.79 -10.89 2.19
N LEU A 111 15.01 -10.03 2.89
CA LEU A 111 13.89 -10.48 3.71
C LEU A 111 12.82 -11.16 2.86
N LEU A 112 12.38 -10.52 1.77
CA LEU A 112 11.29 -11.04 0.93
C LEU A 112 11.67 -12.37 0.27
N GLU A 113 12.91 -12.50 -0.18
CA GLU A 113 13.45 -13.75 -0.74
C GLU A 113 13.43 -14.89 0.28
N ARG A 114 13.97 -14.66 1.47
CA ARG A 114 13.96 -15.68 2.54
C ARG A 114 12.56 -16.02 3.00
N LEU A 115 11.71 -15.00 3.20
CA LEU A 115 10.34 -15.19 3.66
C LEU A 115 9.53 -15.99 2.65
N SER A 116 9.60 -15.64 1.36
CA SER A 116 8.86 -16.36 0.32
C SER A 116 9.28 -17.83 0.21
N ALA A 117 10.58 -18.12 0.30
CA ALA A 117 11.10 -19.48 0.33
C ALA A 117 10.63 -20.26 1.57
N LYS A 118 10.62 -19.60 2.75
CA LYS A 118 10.11 -20.19 3.98
C LYS A 118 8.62 -20.50 3.89
N ILE A 119 7.82 -19.58 3.37
CA ILE A 119 6.37 -19.74 3.19
C ILE A 119 6.05 -20.87 2.22
N HIS A 120 6.80 -20.99 1.12
CA HIS A 120 6.69 -22.09 0.20
C HIS A 120 6.88 -23.45 0.90
N LYS A 121 7.87 -23.54 1.78
CA LYS A 121 8.19 -24.77 2.51
C LYS A 121 7.19 -25.08 3.63
N ASP A 122 6.83 -24.07 4.44
CA ASP A 122 6.22 -24.29 5.76
C ASP A 122 4.72 -23.99 5.80
N ALA A 123 4.20 -23.14 4.90
CA ALA A 123 2.80 -22.70 4.91
C ALA A 123 1.95 -23.30 3.79
N GLY A 124 2.54 -24.10 2.90
CA GLY A 124 1.85 -24.74 1.79
C GLY A 124 1.43 -23.81 0.65
N TRP A 125 1.93 -22.56 0.64
CA TRP A 125 1.73 -21.64 -0.48
C TRP A 125 2.82 -21.84 -1.54
N PRO A 126 2.50 -21.77 -2.84
CA PRO A 126 3.53 -21.80 -3.88
C PRO A 126 4.53 -20.64 -3.75
N GLY A 127 4.13 -19.54 -3.12
CA GLY A 127 4.95 -18.37 -2.87
C GLY A 127 4.11 -17.14 -2.53
N LEU A 128 4.74 -15.97 -2.60
CA LEU A 128 4.14 -14.69 -2.26
C LEU A 128 3.83 -13.85 -3.50
N LEU A 129 2.74 -13.12 -3.46
CA LEU A 129 2.45 -12.01 -4.36
C LEU A 129 2.87 -10.70 -3.67
N ILE A 130 3.91 -10.07 -4.22
CA ILE A 130 4.46 -8.84 -3.67
C ILE A 130 3.79 -7.65 -4.34
N GLY A 131 3.16 -6.81 -3.54
CA GLY A 131 2.56 -5.54 -3.95
C GLY A 131 3.55 -4.39 -4.01
N ASP A 132 3.08 -3.18 -3.63
CA ASP A 132 3.92 -2.00 -3.66
C ASP A 132 5.03 -2.07 -2.58
N MET A 133 6.24 -1.72 -2.99
CA MET A 133 7.41 -1.40 -2.17
C MET A 133 7.71 0.10 -2.33
N ALA A 134 8.97 0.51 -2.47
CA ALA A 134 9.28 1.89 -2.85
C ALA A 134 9.33 2.06 -4.37
N GLN A 135 9.25 3.30 -4.82
CA GLN A 135 9.67 3.69 -6.17
C GLN A 135 11.21 3.86 -6.23
N PRO A 136 11.85 3.94 -7.42
CA PRO A 136 13.31 3.80 -7.57
C PRO A 136 14.18 4.71 -6.68
N ARG A 137 13.68 5.89 -6.33
CA ARG A 137 14.37 6.84 -5.43
C ARG A 137 13.61 7.09 -4.13
N GLY A 138 12.61 6.25 -3.84
CA GLY A 138 11.71 6.46 -2.71
C GLY A 138 10.95 7.77 -2.82
N GLY A 139 10.80 8.48 -1.72
CA GLY A 139 10.04 9.72 -1.65
C GLY A 139 8.53 9.54 -1.72
N PRO A 140 7.76 10.63 -1.59
CA PRO A 140 6.30 10.59 -1.66
C PRO A 140 5.81 10.11 -3.02
N MET A 141 4.80 9.23 -3.03
CA MET A 141 4.21 8.65 -4.24
C MET A 141 3.08 9.52 -4.80
N ILE A 142 2.87 9.46 -6.11
CA ILE A 142 1.76 10.19 -6.79
C ILE A 142 0.42 9.75 -6.22
N THR A 143 0.23 8.44 -6.04
CA THR A 143 -1.01 7.82 -5.55
C THR A 143 -0.69 6.78 -4.47
N GLY A 144 -1.66 6.46 -3.64
CA GLY A 144 -1.55 5.41 -2.63
C GLY A 144 -0.84 5.87 -1.37
N HIS A 145 0.13 5.11 -0.97
CA HIS A 145 0.75 5.05 0.34
C HIS A 145 1.29 6.37 0.93
N ALA A 146 1.08 6.56 2.24
CA ALA A 146 1.73 7.62 3.01
C ALA A 146 3.17 7.27 3.39
N SER A 147 3.51 5.98 3.47
CA SER A 147 4.86 5.45 3.72
C SER A 147 5.48 4.86 2.45
N HIS A 148 6.33 3.85 2.54
CA HIS A 148 7.11 3.28 1.42
C HIS A 148 8.14 4.25 0.82
N GLN A 149 8.50 5.33 1.53
CA GLN A 149 9.35 6.37 0.96
C GLN A 149 10.85 6.07 1.05
N VAL A 150 11.25 5.11 1.87
CA VAL A 150 12.67 4.86 2.19
C VAL A 150 13.13 3.43 1.87
N GLY A 151 12.32 2.65 1.17
CA GLY A 151 12.66 1.28 0.77
C GLY A 151 12.72 0.25 1.90
N LEU A 152 12.05 0.52 3.03
CA LEU A 152 11.99 -0.36 4.21
C LEU A 152 10.57 -0.89 4.49
N ASP A 153 9.65 -0.69 3.56
CA ASP A 153 8.26 -1.14 3.61
C ASP A 153 7.93 -2.01 2.40
N ALA A 154 7.11 -3.01 2.57
CA ALA A 154 6.58 -3.84 1.50
C ALA A 154 5.16 -4.30 1.81
N ASP A 155 4.27 -4.26 0.83
CA ASP A 155 2.95 -4.86 0.88
C ASP A 155 3.00 -6.28 0.33
N ILE A 156 2.51 -7.23 1.09
CA ILE A 156 2.43 -8.64 0.70
C ILE A 156 0.96 -9.04 0.67
N TRP A 157 0.49 -9.49 -0.47
CA TRP A 157 -0.90 -9.91 -0.61
C TRP A 157 -1.20 -11.15 0.22
N LEU A 158 -2.39 -11.18 0.80
CA LEU A 158 -2.92 -12.35 1.49
C LEU A 158 -3.53 -13.38 0.51
N THR A 159 -3.48 -13.10 -0.78
CA THR A 159 -3.79 -14.07 -1.84
C THR A 159 -2.53 -14.90 -2.11
N PRO A 160 -2.58 -16.23 -1.96
CA PRO A 160 -1.44 -17.09 -2.31
C PRO A 160 -1.02 -16.90 -3.76
N MET A 161 0.28 -16.94 -4.04
CA MET A 161 0.78 -17.00 -5.40
C MET A 161 0.27 -18.30 -6.07
N PRO A 162 -0.27 -18.26 -7.28
CA PRO A 162 -0.64 -19.47 -7.99
C PRO A 162 0.59 -20.29 -8.39
N ASN A 163 0.45 -21.60 -8.51
CA ASN A 163 1.54 -22.50 -8.93
C ASN A 163 1.77 -22.41 -10.46
N ARG A 164 1.89 -21.20 -10.97
CA ARG A 164 2.21 -20.87 -12.37
C ARG A 164 2.69 -19.43 -12.48
N LEU A 165 3.35 -19.13 -13.57
CA LEU A 165 3.69 -17.75 -13.92
C LEU A 165 2.41 -16.98 -14.29
N LEU A 166 2.21 -15.83 -13.67
CA LEU A 166 1.17 -14.87 -14.04
C LEU A 166 1.62 -14.07 -15.27
N SER A 167 0.71 -13.90 -16.22
CA SER A 167 0.91 -12.98 -17.34
C SER A 167 1.00 -11.52 -16.84
N ARG A 168 1.55 -10.63 -17.66
CA ARG A 168 1.58 -9.19 -17.35
C ARG A 168 0.18 -8.64 -17.11
N ASN A 169 -0.80 -9.03 -17.91
CA ASN A 169 -2.19 -8.60 -17.73
C ASN A 169 -2.76 -9.04 -16.36
N GLU A 170 -2.55 -10.29 -15.98
CA GLU A 170 -3.00 -10.78 -14.67
C GLU A 170 -2.35 -10.01 -13.51
N ARG A 171 -1.06 -9.69 -13.61
CA ARG A 171 -0.38 -8.89 -12.58
C ARG A 171 -0.94 -7.47 -12.46
N GLU A 172 -1.45 -6.90 -13.54
CA GLU A 172 -2.08 -5.57 -13.53
C GLU A 172 -3.56 -5.62 -13.08
N GLU A 173 -4.32 -6.65 -13.49
CA GLU A 173 -5.77 -6.68 -13.39
C GLU A 173 -6.32 -7.55 -12.25
N MET A 174 -5.59 -8.59 -11.81
CA MET A 174 -6.06 -9.48 -10.77
C MET A 174 -6.33 -8.74 -9.47
N SER A 175 -7.49 -8.94 -8.87
CA SER A 175 -7.80 -8.43 -7.53
C SER A 175 -7.30 -9.40 -6.46
N ALA A 176 -6.74 -8.87 -5.38
CA ALA A 176 -6.43 -9.67 -4.21
C ALA A 176 -7.71 -10.09 -3.48
N VAL A 177 -7.67 -11.24 -2.83
CA VAL A 177 -8.80 -11.77 -2.06
C VAL A 177 -8.95 -10.98 -0.75
N MET A 178 -10.16 -10.51 -0.47
CA MET A 178 -10.48 -9.82 0.78
C MET A 178 -10.57 -10.83 1.93
N MET A 179 -9.81 -10.60 3.00
CA MET A 179 -9.76 -11.49 4.16
C MET A 179 -10.76 -11.13 5.24
N VAL A 180 -11.42 -10.01 5.13
CA VAL A 180 -12.30 -9.44 6.16
C VAL A 180 -13.74 -9.43 5.66
N ARG A 181 -14.67 -9.83 6.52
CA ARG A 181 -16.11 -9.79 6.24
C ARG A 181 -16.58 -8.37 5.92
N LYS A 182 -17.70 -8.26 5.22
CA LYS A 182 -18.30 -6.95 4.85
C LYS A 182 -18.68 -6.10 6.07
N ASP A 183 -19.05 -6.73 7.20
CA ASP A 183 -19.32 -6.04 8.47
C ASP A 183 -18.06 -5.55 9.19
N ARG A 184 -16.88 -5.95 8.73
CA ARG A 184 -15.56 -5.63 9.27
C ARG A 184 -15.31 -6.06 10.72
N LEU A 185 -16.16 -6.92 11.27
CA LEU A 185 -16.08 -7.38 12.67
C LEU A 185 -15.16 -8.59 12.85
N ASP A 186 -14.91 -9.35 11.79
CA ASP A 186 -14.04 -10.54 11.82
C ASP A 186 -13.53 -10.89 10.41
N ILE A 187 -12.64 -11.87 10.33
CA ILE A 187 -12.18 -12.46 9.07
C ILE A 187 -13.32 -13.18 8.37
N ASP A 188 -13.21 -13.30 7.05
CA ASP A 188 -14.08 -14.15 6.24
C ASP A 188 -13.60 -15.61 6.33
N PRO A 189 -14.37 -16.54 6.90
CA PRO A 189 -13.97 -17.93 7.05
C PRO A 189 -13.84 -18.68 5.72
N HIS A 190 -14.39 -18.14 4.62
CA HIS A 190 -14.21 -18.71 3.28
C HIS A 190 -12.89 -18.29 2.62
N ALA A 191 -12.30 -17.21 3.06
CA ALA A 191 -11.04 -16.68 2.54
C ALA A 191 -9.85 -16.98 3.47
N TRP A 192 -10.04 -16.83 4.77
CA TRP A 192 -9.00 -16.99 5.77
C TRP A 192 -8.75 -18.46 6.10
N THR A 193 -7.49 -18.87 6.11
CA THR A 193 -7.04 -20.24 6.43
C THR A 193 -5.91 -20.22 7.46
N PRO A 194 -5.57 -21.35 8.10
CA PRO A 194 -4.41 -21.45 8.98
C PRO A 194 -3.08 -21.03 8.34
N SER A 195 -2.96 -21.18 7.01
CA SER A 195 -1.77 -20.72 6.27
C SER A 195 -1.58 -19.20 6.34
N HIS A 196 -2.66 -18.41 6.35
CA HIS A 196 -2.58 -16.95 6.49
C HIS A 196 -1.98 -16.54 7.84
N LEU A 197 -2.40 -17.22 8.93
CA LEU A 197 -1.78 -17.04 10.23
C LEU A 197 -0.30 -17.41 10.20
N ALA A 198 0.06 -18.54 9.59
CA ALA A 198 1.45 -18.98 9.49
C ALA A 198 2.31 -17.96 8.73
N VAL A 199 1.83 -17.45 7.60
CA VAL A 199 2.53 -16.44 6.79
C VAL A 199 2.82 -15.17 7.61
N ILE A 200 1.81 -14.62 8.28
CA ILE A 200 1.98 -13.38 9.06
C ILE A 200 2.87 -13.63 10.29
N ARG A 201 2.71 -14.77 10.97
CA ARG A 201 3.57 -15.17 12.09
C ARG A 201 5.03 -15.26 11.66
N ASP A 202 5.30 -15.93 10.54
CA ASP A 202 6.66 -16.15 10.06
C ASP A 202 7.32 -14.85 9.62
N ALA A 203 6.57 -13.95 8.98
CA ALA A 203 7.03 -12.60 8.71
C ALA A 203 7.33 -11.83 10.02
N ALA A 204 6.47 -11.92 11.04
CA ALA A 204 6.68 -11.23 12.31
C ALA A 204 7.88 -11.78 13.10
N LYS A 205 8.22 -13.05 12.93
CA LYS A 205 9.38 -13.69 13.58
C LYS A 205 10.71 -13.33 12.94
N GLU A 206 10.73 -12.75 11.74
CA GLU A 206 11.95 -12.25 11.12
C GLU A 206 12.59 -11.15 12.00
N PRO A 207 13.90 -11.27 12.37
CA PRO A 207 14.56 -10.35 13.28
C PRO A 207 14.59 -8.90 12.80
N SER A 208 14.69 -8.69 11.47
CA SER A 208 14.70 -7.37 10.85
C SER A 208 13.31 -6.69 10.87
N VAL A 209 12.23 -7.46 10.99
CA VAL A 209 10.87 -6.90 11.02
C VAL A 209 10.60 -6.20 12.34
N GLU A 210 10.24 -4.93 12.25
CA GLU A 210 9.89 -4.09 13.39
C GLU A 210 8.39 -4.15 13.67
N ARG A 211 7.56 -4.09 12.62
CA ARG A 211 6.10 -4.17 12.73
C ARG A 211 5.45 -4.65 11.45
N ILE A 212 4.23 -5.12 11.60
CA ILE A 212 3.36 -5.50 10.50
C ILE A 212 2.01 -4.83 10.70
N PHE A 213 1.50 -4.15 9.67
CA PHE A 213 0.16 -3.57 9.69
C PHE A 213 -0.83 -4.51 9.01
N VAL A 214 -1.96 -4.73 9.67
CA VAL A 214 -3.07 -5.55 9.21
C VAL A 214 -4.40 -4.90 9.57
N ASN A 215 -5.50 -5.30 8.95
CA ASN A 215 -6.83 -4.92 9.41
C ASN A 215 -7.07 -5.40 10.85
N ALA A 216 -7.86 -4.65 11.62
CA ALA A 216 -8.16 -5.01 13.03
C ALA A 216 -8.84 -6.38 13.16
N ALA A 217 -9.68 -6.77 12.21
CA ALA A 217 -10.31 -8.09 12.18
C ALA A 217 -9.27 -9.21 12.00
N ILE A 218 -8.25 -8.99 11.16
CA ILE A 218 -7.12 -9.91 11.01
C ILE A 218 -6.32 -10.00 12.31
N LYS A 219 -6.00 -8.86 12.95
CA LYS A 219 -5.32 -8.87 14.25
C LYS A 219 -6.12 -9.65 15.30
N LYS A 220 -7.45 -9.47 15.33
CA LYS A 220 -8.36 -10.20 16.23
C LYS A 220 -8.30 -11.70 15.96
N ALA A 221 -8.32 -12.14 14.71
CA ALA A 221 -8.18 -13.55 14.34
C ALA A 221 -6.83 -14.12 14.77
N LEU A 222 -5.72 -13.40 14.51
CA LEU A 222 -4.39 -13.79 14.95
C LEU A 222 -4.32 -13.96 16.48
N CYS A 223 -4.94 -13.05 17.25
CA CYS A 223 -5.01 -13.14 18.71
C CYS A 223 -5.79 -14.37 19.18
N ARG A 224 -6.87 -14.74 18.50
CA ARG A 224 -7.73 -15.88 18.80
C ARG A 224 -7.08 -17.21 18.45
N GLU A 225 -6.38 -17.26 17.33
CA GLU A 225 -5.93 -18.50 16.70
C GLU A 225 -4.47 -18.85 17.03
N ALA A 226 -3.63 -17.85 17.42
CA ALA A 226 -2.25 -18.10 17.77
C ALA A 226 -2.14 -18.99 19.02
N LYS A 227 -1.40 -20.09 18.87
CA LYS A 227 -1.11 -21.07 19.94
C LYS A 227 0.40 -21.10 20.19
N GLY A 228 0.78 -21.57 21.39
CA GLY A 228 2.19 -21.70 21.80
C GLY A 228 2.86 -20.35 21.97
N ASP A 229 4.00 -20.14 21.31
CA ASP A 229 4.72 -18.87 21.32
C ASP A 229 3.93 -17.77 20.63
N ARG A 230 3.53 -16.78 21.42
CA ARG A 230 2.74 -15.61 21.02
C ARG A 230 3.54 -14.31 21.03
N SER A 231 4.83 -14.39 21.35
CA SER A 231 5.70 -13.23 21.53
C SER A 231 5.76 -12.31 20.31
N TRP A 232 5.54 -12.84 19.10
CA TRP A 232 5.53 -12.08 17.85
C TRP A 232 4.30 -11.15 17.68
N LEU A 233 3.20 -11.35 18.43
CA LEU A 233 1.96 -10.60 18.29
C LEU A 233 2.12 -9.09 18.57
N TRP A 234 3.07 -8.68 19.40
CA TRP A 234 3.31 -7.26 19.67
C TRP A 234 3.71 -6.47 18.41
N LYS A 235 4.34 -7.12 17.44
CA LYS A 235 4.70 -6.48 16.16
C LYS A 235 3.48 -6.24 15.26
N ILE A 236 2.38 -6.95 15.45
CA ILE A 236 1.19 -6.85 14.60
C ILE A 236 0.33 -5.68 15.06
N ARG A 237 0.17 -4.69 14.20
CA ARG A 237 -0.53 -3.44 14.51
C ARG A 237 -1.77 -3.26 13.64
N PRO A 238 -2.94 -3.06 14.25
CA PRO A 238 -4.13 -2.71 13.48
C PRO A 238 -3.94 -1.41 12.71
N MET A 239 -4.43 -1.39 11.45
CA MET A 239 -4.41 -0.24 10.57
C MET A 239 -5.66 -0.24 9.70
N TYR A 240 -6.14 0.95 9.31
CA TYR A 240 -7.23 1.09 8.34
C TYR A 240 -6.84 0.46 6.99
N GLY A 241 -7.83 -0.09 6.29
CA GLY A 241 -7.56 -0.94 5.13
C GLY A 241 -6.81 -2.21 5.54
N HIS A 242 -5.82 -2.64 4.78
CA HIS A 242 -5.00 -3.83 5.06
C HIS A 242 -5.84 -5.11 5.26
N ASP A 243 -6.91 -5.23 4.50
CA ASP A 243 -7.86 -6.32 4.54
C ASP A 243 -7.64 -7.39 3.47
N TYR A 244 -6.75 -7.14 2.52
CA TYR A 244 -6.32 -8.07 1.46
C TYR A 244 -4.79 -8.24 1.36
N HIS A 245 -4.05 -7.45 2.10
CA HIS A 245 -2.59 -7.53 2.22
C HIS A 245 -2.16 -7.22 3.65
N PHE A 246 -0.95 -7.58 4.00
CA PHE A 246 -0.28 -7.06 5.18
C PHE A 246 0.94 -6.25 4.74
N HIS A 247 1.20 -5.19 5.48
CA HIS A 247 2.31 -4.29 5.23
C HIS A 247 3.43 -4.60 6.22
N VAL A 248 4.57 -5.03 5.70
CA VAL A 248 5.77 -5.30 6.48
C VAL A 248 6.65 -4.07 6.52
N ARG A 249 7.14 -3.74 7.72
CA ARG A 249 8.15 -2.71 7.95
C ARG A 249 9.36 -3.30 8.64
N ILE A 250 10.56 -3.08 8.09
CA ILE A 250 11.81 -3.46 8.75
C ILE A 250 12.43 -2.28 9.50
N LYS A 251 13.28 -2.60 10.48
CA LYS A 251 14.10 -1.64 11.21
C LYS A 251 15.08 -0.93 10.26
N CYS A 252 15.58 0.22 10.68
CA CYS A 252 16.71 0.84 10.02
C CYS A 252 17.89 -0.16 9.91
N PRO A 253 18.39 -0.45 8.70
CA PRO A 253 19.52 -1.36 8.54
C PRO A 253 20.81 -0.77 9.12
N PRO A 254 21.72 -1.60 9.62
CA PRO A 254 23.05 -1.13 10.01
C PRO A 254 23.74 -0.33 8.90
N GLY A 255 24.57 0.64 9.26
CA GLY A 255 25.28 1.47 8.27
C GLY A 255 24.45 2.58 7.63
N ASN A 256 23.22 2.82 8.10
CA ASN A 256 22.34 3.88 7.61
C ASN A 256 22.09 4.97 8.68
N PRO A 257 23.06 5.84 8.97
CA PRO A 257 22.96 6.81 10.06
C PRO A 257 21.91 7.89 9.85
N GLN A 258 21.43 8.07 8.63
CA GLN A 258 20.37 9.04 8.30
C GLN A 258 18.97 8.43 8.35
N CYS A 259 18.84 7.12 8.61
CA CYS A 259 17.55 6.46 8.78
C CYS A 259 16.97 6.85 10.14
N GLU A 260 15.78 7.42 10.13
CA GLU A 260 15.05 7.76 11.35
C GLU A 260 14.28 6.56 11.90
N HIS A 261 14.68 6.12 13.09
CA HIS A 261 14.01 5.00 13.77
C HIS A 261 12.58 5.36 14.17
N GLN A 262 11.65 4.47 13.93
CA GLN A 262 10.33 4.58 14.51
C GLN A 262 10.34 4.08 15.95
N THR A 263 9.65 4.77 16.87
CA THR A 263 9.47 4.27 18.24
C THR A 263 8.89 2.85 18.20
N PRO A 264 9.54 1.87 18.82
CA PRO A 264 9.03 0.50 18.86
C PRO A 264 7.59 0.43 19.41
N PRO A 265 6.74 -0.47 18.91
CA PRO A 265 5.44 -0.70 19.53
C PRO A 265 5.63 -1.15 20.98
N PRO A 266 4.63 -0.92 21.87
CA PRO A 266 4.65 -1.50 23.21
C PRO A 266 4.81 -3.02 23.15
N ASP A 267 5.69 -3.58 24.01
CA ASP A 267 5.90 -5.02 24.14
C ASP A 267 4.71 -5.68 24.86
N LYS A 268 3.57 -5.70 24.18
CA LYS A 268 2.32 -6.31 24.63
C LYS A 268 1.60 -6.88 23.41
N GLU A 269 1.02 -8.05 23.56
CA GLU A 269 0.30 -8.71 22.46
C GLU A 269 -0.73 -7.81 21.77
N GLY A 270 -1.37 -6.90 22.51
CA GLY A 270 -2.42 -6.02 21.96
C GLY A 270 -3.68 -6.81 21.59
N CYS A 271 -4.07 -7.77 22.44
CA CYS A 271 -5.15 -8.73 22.18
C CYS A 271 -6.33 -8.60 23.15
N SER A 272 -6.31 -7.63 24.05
CA SER A 272 -7.42 -7.42 24.99
C SER A 272 -8.61 -6.73 24.34
N ALA A 273 -9.79 -6.84 24.94
CA ALA A 273 -10.97 -6.10 24.50
C ALA A 273 -10.72 -4.59 24.44
N ARG A 274 -9.92 -4.04 25.35
CA ARG A 274 -9.52 -2.62 25.38
C ARG A 274 -8.71 -2.23 24.16
N ASP A 275 -7.80 -3.11 23.67
CA ASP A 275 -6.97 -2.85 22.51
C ASP A 275 -7.81 -2.76 21.22
N PHE A 276 -8.93 -3.47 21.17
CA PHE A 276 -9.85 -3.50 20.04
C PHE A 276 -10.99 -2.48 20.14
N ALA A 277 -11.27 -1.90 21.32
CA ALA A 277 -12.43 -1.05 21.56
C ALA A 277 -12.56 0.11 20.53
N TYR A 278 -11.45 0.75 20.20
CA TYR A 278 -11.42 1.81 19.20
C TYR A 278 -11.77 1.27 17.80
N TRP A 279 -11.13 0.16 17.40
CA TRP A 279 -11.20 -0.38 16.03
C TRP A 279 -12.58 -0.91 15.66
N PHE A 280 -13.31 -1.44 16.65
CA PHE A 280 -14.67 -1.98 16.48
C PHE A 280 -15.75 -1.02 17.01
N SER A 281 -15.41 0.24 17.28
CA SER A 281 -16.39 1.27 17.63
C SER A 281 -17.18 1.71 16.40
N ASP A 282 -18.37 2.22 16.63
CA ASP A 282 -19.24 2.82 15.61
C ASP A 282 -18.53 3.92 14.81
N ARG A 283 -17.66 4.67 15.48
CA ARG A 283 -16.85 5.73 14.85
C ARG A 283 -15.96 5.18 13.71
N VAL A 284 -15.45 3.97 13.84
CA VAL A 284 -14.56 3.34 12.87
C VAL A 284 -15.33 2.48 11.87
N LEU A 285 -16.32 1.73 12.33
CA LEU A 285 -17.10 0.83 11.49
C LEU A 285 -18.14 1.58 10.63
N HIS A 286 -18.76 2.62 11.21
CA HIS A 286 -19.84 3.41 10.58
C HIS A 286 -19.52 4.91 10.67
N PRO A 287 -18.42 5.39 10.06
CA PRO A 287 -18.01 6.79 10.17
C PRO A 287 -19.11 7.69 9.59
N LYS A 288 -19.58 8.63 10.41
CA LYS A 288 -20.51 9.65 9.93
C LYS A 288 -19.72 10.64 9.04
N PRO A 289 -20.23 10.99 7.86
CA PRO A 289 -19.61 12.01 7.05
C PRO A 289 -19.49 13.32 7.85
N PRO A 290 -18.36 14.01 7.77
CA PRO A 290 -18.19 15.28 8.46
C PRO A 290 -19.20 16.30 7.92
N LYS A 291 -19.79 17.14 8.81
CA LYS A 291 -20.73 18.20 8.43
C LYS A 291 -20.14 19.16 7.41
N VAL A 292 -18.84 19.41 7.51
CA VAL A 292 -18.06 20.19 6.55
C VAL A 292 -16.88 19.33 6.09
N PRO A 293 -16.69 19.12 4.78
CA PRO A 293 -15.53 18.40 4.28
C PRO A 293 -14.23 19.03 4.79
N PRO A 294 -13.30 18.25 5.36
CA PRO A 294 -12.02 18.79 5.80
C PRO A 294 -11.24 19.35 4.60
N LYS A 295 -10.60 20.51 4.80
CA LYS A 295 -9.71 21.04 3.77
C LYS A 295 -8.59 20.01 3.49
N PRO A 296 -8.29 19.71 2.22
CA PRO A 296 -7.17 18.86 1.88
C PRO A 296 -5.88 19.36 2.52
N LYS A 297 -5.14 18.48 3.17
CA LYS A 297 -3.81 18.84 3.67
C LYS A 297 -2.89 19.14 2.48
N PRO A 298 -2.12 20.22 2.52
CA PRO A 298 -1.12 20.48 1.48
C PRO A 298 -0.18 19.27 1.34
N PRO A 299 0.17 18.87 0.14
CA PRO A 299 1.14 17.81 -0.05
C PRO A 299 2.52 18.24 0.45
N ILE A 300 3.33 17.27 0.88
CA ILE A 300 4.71 17.51 1.29
C ILE A 300 5.50 18.07 0.10
N THR A 301 6.18 19.20 0.33
CA THR A 301 7.12 19.80 -0.64
C THR A 301 8.52 19.23 -0.47
N LEU A 302 9.39 19.45 -1.46
CA LEU A 302 10.79 19.00 -1.37
C LEU A 302 11.54 19.66 -0.19
N ALA A 303 11.18 20.89 0.17
CA ALA A 303 11.78 21.60 1.31
C ALA A 303 11.44 20.98 2.68
N GLN A 304 10.36 20.22 2.74
CA GLN A 304 9.93 19.56 3.97
C GLN A 304 10.52 18.15 4.15
N LEU A 305 11.15 17.59 3.11
CA LEU A 305 11.92 16.33 3.20
C LEU A 305 13.32 16.61 3.77
N PRO A 306 14.05 15.57 4.25
CA PRO A 306 15.46 15.70 4.58
C PRO A 306 16.26 16.31 3.43
N ALA A 307 17.22 17.19 3.76
CA ALA A 307 17.97 17.97 2.77
C ALA A 307 18.64 17.10 1.69
N ASP A 308 19.16 15.94 2.07
CA ASP A 308 19.83 15.00 1.17
C ASP A 308 18.90 14.39 0.12
N CYS A 309 17.58 14.42 0.32
CA CYS A 309 16.62 13.97 -0.69
C CYS A 309 16.65 14.84 -1.97
N ARG A 310 17.13 16.09 -1.88
CA ARG A 310 17.40 16.91 -3.08
C ARG A 310 18.57 16.35 -3.89
N GLN A 311 19.62 15.89 -3.21
CA GLN A 311 20.76 15.24 -3.87
C GLN A 311 20.33 13.93 -4.52
N VAL A 312 19.50 13.13 -3.85
CA VAL A 312 18.93 11.90 -4.41
C VAL A 312 18.13 12.18 -5.69
N LEU A 313 17.32 13.25 -5.72
CA LEU A 313 16.59 13.63 -6.92
C LEU A 313 17.49 14.09 -8.06
N ALA A 314 18.56 14.84 -7.76
CA ALA A 314 19.49 15.42 -8.73
C ALA A 314 20.56 14.43 -9.22
N ALA A 315 20.80 13.35 -8.47
CA ALA A 315 21.84 12.38 -8.80
C ALA A 315 21.59 11.71 -10.16
N PRO A 316 22.65 11.31 -10.88
CA PRO A 316 22.54 10.53 -12.10
C PRO A 316 21.79 9.22 -11.85
N ASP A 317 21.11 8.72 -12.89
CA ASP A 317 20.52 7.40 -12.89
C ASP A 317 21.64 6.33 -12.82
N ALA A 318 21.35 5.23 -12.12
CA ALA A 318 22.21 4.06 -12.20
C ALA A 318 22.24 3.56 -13.67
N LYS A 319 23.40 3.15 -14.12
CA LYS A 319 23.52 2.46 -15.41
C LYS A 319 22.85 1.09 -15.28
N GLN A 320 22.01 0.78 -16.22
CA GLN A 320 21.42 -0.56 -16.37
C GLN A 320 22.47 -1.57 -16.82
#